data_4551280655b7231ca8163d9a61567d4e
#
_entry.id   4551280655b7231ca8163d9a61567d4e
#
_cell.length_a   1.000
_cell.length_b   1.000
_cell.length_c   1.000
_cell.angle_alpha   90.00
_cell.angle_beta   90.00
_cell.angle_gamma   90.00
#
_symmetry.space_group_name_H-M   'P 1'
#
loop_
_entity.id
_entity.type
_entity.pdbx_description
1 polymer ?
#
loop_
_entity_poly.entity_id
_entity_poly.type
_entity_poly.pdbx_seq_one_letter_code
_entity_poly.pdbx_strand_id
1 'polypeptide(L)'
;LCYFKITNKNTNFVVMEYKYNLTKLQYDKEQIEELITRQMKRGGQVFPEKLEKEFWAKNLERARKHVDKYVWAGVLSYFLFMLVMIPSDFWIVSKENFAHDFIRCMAGLVNGGLSLLVLFAFASTEKLRKYFAYVSMLLMFWLVVSMSWLMLMVHTPALQHQAMAILCMVYILSYILTGIKPFLMFATGLTAAVVTVLSFIWFQVDINIVVLARILVGAAALGYVISHMIFARERVIYLYMLRARISEQIHRIHNSELLHLSQHDELTKISNRRTFDEMLDVFYEQTLQKKTPLSVLFIDVDFFKNFNDFYGHQKGDEVISAVAKAVKNAIRHMDFVARYGGEAYVVLLPEPG
;
A
#
# COMPACT_ATOMS: atom_id res chain seq x y z
N LEU A 1 -9.14 -12.85 4.53
CA LEU A 1 -9.93 -14.10 4.66
C LEU A 1 -10.79 -13.96 5.90
N CYS A 2 -12.01 -13.38 5.75
CA CYS A 2 -13.05 -13.45 6.78
C CYS A 2 -13.90 -14.66 6.50
N TYR A 3 -13.76 -15.70 7.30
CA TYR A 3 -14.70 -16.81 7.38
C TYR A 3 -16.01 -16.29 7.97
N PHE A 4 -17.06 -16.28 7.17
CA PHE A 4 -18.43 -16.10 7.66
C PHE A 4 -18.87 -17.37 8.40
N LYS A 5 -18.85 -17.32 9.72
CA LYS A 5 -19.52 -18.32 10.56
C LYS A 5 -20.97 -17.86 10.74
N ILE A 6 -21.86 -18.37 9.93
CA ILE A 6 -23.31 -18.18 10.11
C ILE A 6 -23.71 -19.00 11.31
N THR A 7 -23.72 -18.41 12.50
CA THR A 7 -24.43 -18.97 13.65
C THR A 7 -25.83 -18.37 13.68
N ASN A 8 -26.78 -19.23 13.49
CA ASN A 8 -28.21 -18.97 13.49
C ASN A 8 -28.71 -18.52 14.88
N LYS A 9 -28.72 -17.18 15.11
CA LYS A 9 -29.59 -16.49 16.09
C LYS A 9 -29.51 -14.98 15.83
N ASN A 10 -30.62 -14.39 15.40
CA ASN A 10 -30.88 -12.97 15.17
C ASN A 10 -30.48 -12.39 13.78
N THR A 11 -31.32 -12.62 12.80
CA THR A 11 -31.33 -11.87 11.53
C THR A 11 -31.33 -10.36 11.73
N ASN A 12 -31.95 -9.85 12.76
CA ASN A 12 -31.96 -8.41 13.08
C ASN A 12 -30.61 -7.88 13.57
N PHE A 13 -29.80 -8.70 14.25
CA PHE A 13 -28.47 -8.28 14.74
C PHE A 13 -27.45 -8.20 13.59
N VAL A 14 -27.50 -9.15 12.67
CA VAL A 14 -26.65 -9.16 11.47
C VAL A 14 -26.97 -7.96 10.56
N VAL A 15 -28.24 -7.63 10.37
CA VAL A 15 -28.68 -6.48 9.57
C VAL A 15 -28.29 -5.15 10.24
N MET A 16 -28.33 -5.03 11.58
CA MET A 16 -27.86 -3.87 12.30
C MET A 16 -26.34 -3.68 12.20
N GLU A 17 -25.57 -4.73 12.38
CA GLU A 17 -24.10 -4.70 12.26
C GLU A 17 -23.68 -4.34 10.84
N TYR A 18 -24.39 -4.82 9.84
CA TYR A 18 -24.18 -4.54 8.42
C TYR A 18 -24.47 -3.07 8.08
N LYS A 19 -25.59 -2.51 8.52
CA LYS A 19 -25.93 -1.09 8.36
C LYS A 19 -24.95 -0.18 9.08
N TYR A 20 -24.52 -0.55 10.28
CA TYR A 20 -23.52 0.20 11.04
C TYR A 20 -22.16 0.24 10.30
N ASN A 21 -21.73 -0.86 9.72
CA ASN A 21 -20.50 -0.90 8.95
C ASN A 21 -20.59 -0.06 7.67
N LEU A 22 -21.69 -0.07 6.96
CA LEU A 22 -21.90 0.73 5.76
C LEU A 22 -21.90 2.23 6.07
N THR A 23 -22.65 2.66 7.08
CA THR A 23 -22.70 4.07 7.52
C THR A 23 -21.33 4.56 7.95
N LYS A 24 -20.57 3.74 8.67
CA LYS A 24 -19.21 4.07 9.07
C LYS A 24 -18.28 4.22 7.87
N LEU A 25 -18.35 3.32 6.89
CA LEU A 25 -17.54 3.40 5.67
C LEU A 25 -17.88 4.63 4.83
N GLN A 26 -19.15 5.02 4.76
CA GLN A 26 -19.57 6.24 4.09
C GLN A 26 -19.03 7.49 4.80
N TYR A 27 -19.11 7.53 6.12
CA TYR A 27 -18.53 8.61 6.92
C TYR A 27 -17.00 8.70 6.74
N ASP A 28 -16.28 7.59 6.80
CA ASP A 28 -14.83 7.53 6.58
C ASP A 28 -14.47 8.02 5.17
N LYS A 29 -15.29 7.69 4.16
CA LYS A 29 -15.12 8.18 2.79
C LYS A 29 -15.24 9.69 2.69
N GLU A 30 -16.26 10.29 3.32
CA GLU A 30 -16.48 11.74 3.35
C GLU A 30 -15.31 12.47 4.02
N GLN A 31 -14.82 11.95 5.16
CA GLN A 31 -13.66 12.50 5.85
C GLN A 31 -12.41 12.50 4.96
N ILE A 32 -12.19 11.42 4.19
CA ILE A 32 -11.07 11.34 3.25
C ILE A 32 -11.24 12.32 2.08
N GLU A 33 -12.45 12.51 1.56
CA GLU A 33 -12.73 13.48 0.50
C GLU A 33 -12.47 14.92 0.96
N GLU A 34 -12.82 15.25 2.20
CA GLU A 34 -12.49 16.54 2.79
C GLU A 34 -10.97 16.73 2.92
N LEU A 35 -10.24 15.72 3.38
CA LEU A 35 -8.78 15.76 3.45
C LEU A 35 -8.14 15.93 2.07
N ILE A 36 -8.64 15.25 1.03
CA ILE A 36 -8.19 15.42 -0.36
C ILE A 36 -8.36 16.88 -0.79
N THR A 37 -9.54 17.43 -0.57
CA THR A 37 -9.85 18.82 -0.94
C THR A 37 -8.93 19.82 -0.22
N ARG A 38 -8.65 19.59 1.07
CA ARG A 38 -7.71 20.41 1.87
C ARG A 38 -6.29 20.30 1.32
N GLN A 39 -5.82 19.09 0.99
CA GLN A 39 -4.48 18.87 0.43
C GLN A 39 -4.32 19.48 -0.96
N MET A 40 -5.35 19.46 -1.80
CA MET A 40 -5.32 20.10 -3.12
C MET A 40 -5.27 21.63 -3.03
N LYS A 41 -5.93 22.23 -2.04
CA LYS A 41 -5.93 23.70 -1.84
C LYS A 41 -4.64 24.21 -1.20
N ARG A 42 -4.08 23.46 -0.24
CA ARG A 42 -2.90 23.83 0.52
C ARG A 42 -2.01 22.59 0.66
N GLY A 43 -1.27 22.26 -0.39
CA GLY A 43 -0.43 21.07 -0.42
C GLY A 43 0.50 20.90 0.80
N GLY A 44 0.75 19.67 1.19
CA GLY A 44 1.69 19.35 2.26
C GLY A 44 1.15 19.46 3.69
N GLN A 45 -0.16 19.64 3.90
CA GLN A 45 -0.73 19.67 5.25
C GLN A 45 -0.56 18.32 5.95
N VAL A 46 -0.28 18.38 7.26
CA VAL A 46 -0.11 17.21 8.12
C VAL A 46 -1.48 16.53 8.33
N PHE A 47 -1.50 15.22 8.27
CA PHE A 47 -2.68 14.42 8.56
C PHE A 47 -2.96 14.35 10.06
N PRO A 48 -4.18 13.91 10.47
CA PRO A 48 -4.42 13.47 11.84
C PRO A 48 -3.37 12.46 12.30
N GLU A 49 -2.99 12.48 13.56
CA GLU A 49 -1.82 11.77 14.09
C GLU A 49 -1.74 10.29 13.69
N LYS A 50 -2.85 9.57 13.78
CA LYS A 50 -2.91 8.14 13.41
C LYS A 50 -2.63 7.93 11.92
N LEU A 51 -3.27 8.72 11.07
CA LEU A 51 -3.10 8.64 9.62
C LEU A 51 -1.70 9.08 9.20
N GLU A 52 -1.14 10.08 9.89
CA GLU A 52 0.24 10.55 9.67
C GLU A 52 1.26 9.45 9.98
N LYS A 53 1.11 8.73 11.08
CA LYS A 53 1.97 7.59 11.44
C LYS A 53 1.89 6.48 10.39
N GLU A 54 0.68 6.13 9.94
CA GLU A 54 0.47 5.12 8.90
C GLU A 54 1.06 5.54 7.55
N PHE A 55 0.88 6.80 7.16
CA PHE A 55 1.46 7.35 5.93
C PHE A 55 2.97 7.20 5.92
N TRP A 56 3.66 7.65 6.99
CA TRP A 56 5.12 7.58 7.05
C TRP A 56 5.63 6.15 7.15
N ALA A 57 4.96 5.27 7.87
CA ALA A 57 5.33 3.85 7.93
C ALA A 57 5.26 3.20 6.54
N LYS A 58 4.16 3.42 5.80
CA LYS A 58 4.00 2.90 4.44
C LYS A 58 4.97 3.51 3.44
N ASN A 59 5.25 4.81 3.59
CA ASN A 59 6.17 5.50 2.71
C ASN A 59 7.62 5.02 2.89
N LEU A 60 8.07 4.87 4.14
CA LEU A 60 9.37 4.30 4.45
C LEU A 60 9.53 2.86 3.92
N GLU A 61 8.50 2.04 4.11
CA GLU A 61 8.49 0.66 3.60
C GLU A 61 8.49 0.60 2.07
N ARG A 62 7.79 1.52 1.41
CA ARG A 62 7.82 1.66 -0.06
C ARG A 62 9.22 2.05 -0.53
N ALA A 63 9.83 3.07 0.07
CA ALA A 63 11.18 3.49 -0.27
C ALA A 63 12.20 2.36 -0.11
N ARG A 64 12.14 1.65 1.02
CA ARG A 64 12.97 0.46 1.26
C ARG A 64 12.80 -0.61 0.17
N LYS A 65 11.55 -0.95 -0.16
CA LYS A 65 11.25 -1.93 -1.23
C LYS A 65 11.72 -1.47 -2.60
N HIS A 66 11.71 -0.17 -2.88
CA HIS A 66 12.24 0.36 -4.13
C HIS A 66 13.76 0.21 -4.17
N VAL A 67 14.47 0.55 -3.08
CA VAL A 67 15.93 0.35 -2.98
C VAL A 67 16.28 -1.13 -3.16
N ASP A 68 15.57 -2.04 -2.48
CA ASP A 68 15.76 -3.50 -2.59
C ASP A 68 15.50 -4.02 -4.02
N LYS A 69 14.38 -3.61 -4.63
CA LYS A 69 14.00 -4.03 -5.98
C LYS A 69 15.00 -3.61 -7.06
N TYR A 70 15.55 -2.40 -6.93
CA TYR A 70 16.41 -1.80 -7.93
C TYR A 70 17.90 -1.85 -7.56
N VAL A 71 18.28 -2.69 -6.59
CA VAL A 71 19.67 -2.82 -6.12
C VAL A 71 20.66 -3.03 -7.27
N TRP A 72 20.38 -3.98 -8.16
CA TRP A 72 21.26 -4.29 -9.28
C TRP A 72 21.37 -3.13 -10.30
N ALA A 73 20.27 -2.44 -10.56
CA ALA A 73 20.29 -1.24 -11.39
C ALA A 73 21.10 -0.13 -10.73
N GLY A 74 21.00 0.04 -9.41
CA GLY A 74 21.80 0.99 -8.65
C GLY A 74 23.31 0.66 -8.69
N VAL A 75 23.66 -0.61 -8.47
CA VAL A 75 25.06 -1.09 -8.56
C VAL A 75 25.61 -0.90 -9.98
N LEU A 76 24.86 -1.27 -11.00
CA LEU A 76 25.26 -1.09 -12.40
C LEU A 76 25.44 0.39 -12.74
N SER A 77 24.50 1.25 -12.33
CA SER A 77 24.58 2.69 -12.56
C SER A 77 25.81 3.31 -11.88
N TYR A 78 26.12 2.87 -10.65
CA TYR A 78 27.30 3.30 -9.95
C TYR A 78 28.58 2.81 -10.61
N PHE A 79 28.61 1.58 -11.08
CA PHE A 79 29.74 1.05 -11.85
C PHE A 79 29.97 1.83 -13.15
N LEU A 80 28.92 2.12 -13.90
CA LEU A 80 29.01 2.95 -15.11
C LEU A 80 29.50 4.38 -14.76
N PHE A 81 29.03 4.96 -13.67
CA PHE A 81 29.54 6.24 -13.18
C PHE A 81 31.03 6.18 -12.89
N MET A 82 31.53 5.13 -12.22
CA MET A 82 32.96 4.92 -11.98
C MET A 82 33.75 4.79 -13.29
N LEU A 83 33.25 4.05 -14.29
CA LEU A 83 33.89 3.90 -15.60
C LEU A 83 34.07 5.23 -16.34
N VAL A 84 33.22 6.19 -16.12
CA VAL A 84 33.31 7.55 -16.68
C VAL A 84 34.25 8.43 -15.83
N MET A 85 34.12 8.35 -14.51
CA MET A 85 34.88 9.22 -13.61
C MET A 85 36.37 8.89 -13.55
N ILE A 86 36.74 7.61 -13.44
CA ILE A 86 38.15 7.22 -13.32
C ILE A 86 39.00 7.71 -14.50
N PRO A 87 38.65 7.51 -15.78
CA PRO A 87 39.41 8.05 -16.89
C PRO A 87 39.41 9.56 -16.94
N SER A 88 38.30 10.23 -16.62
CA SER A 88 38.21 11.69 -16.62
C SER A 88 39.12 12.31 -15.54
N ASP A 89 39.10 11.71 -14.33
CA ASP A 89 39.99 12.15 -13.23
C ASP A 89 41.47 11.98 -13.60
N PHE A 90 41.81 10.88 -14.26
CA PHE A 90 43.16 10.59 -14.74
C PHE A 90 43.67 11.68 -15.71
N TRP A 91 42.80 12.20 -16.59
CA TRP A 91 43.15 13.23 -17.58
C TRP A 91 43.15 14.66 -16.97
N ILE A 92 42.36 14.90 -15.94
CA ILE A 92 42.16 16.21 -15.34
C ILE A 92 43.22 16.50 -14.27
N VAL A 93 43.72 15.46 -13.58
CA VAL A 93 44.70 15.60 -12.49
C VAL A 93 46.03 16.20 -13.00
N SER A 94 46.52 17.21 -12.34
CA SER A 94 47.82 17.79 -12.67
C SER A 94 48.98 16.83 -12.40
N LYS A 95 50.00 16.81 -13.26
CA LYS A 95 51.14 15.90 -13.12
C LYS A 95 51.89 16.07 -11.78
N GLU A 96 51.96 17.29 -11.26
CA GLU A 96 52.61 17.62 -9.99
C GLU A 96 51.94 16.99 -8.77
N ASN A 97 50.60 16.95 -8.78
CA ASN A 97 49.83 16.46 -7.63
C ASN A 97 49.15 15.11 -7.94
N PHE A 98 49.60 14.42 -9.02
CA PHE A 98 48.91 13.25 -9.55
C PHE A 98 48.63 12.19 -8.47
N ALA A 99 49.62 11.73 -7.76
CA ALA A 99 49.46 10.65 -6.78
C ALA A 99 48.49 11.04 -5.66
N HIS A 100 48.61 12.28 -5.16
CA HIS A 100 47.78 12.78 -4.07
C HIS A 100 46.31 12.95 -4.48
N ASP A 101 46.05 13.63 -5.58
CA ASP A 101 44.68 13.95 -6.01
C ASP A 101 43.95 12.74 -6.54
N PHE A 102 44.64 11.89 -7.32
CA PHE A 102 44.10 10.67 -7.86
C PHE A 102 43.68 9.69 -6.74
N ILE A 103 44.54 9.47 -5.73
CA ILE A 103 44.23 8.61 -4.59
C ILE A 103 42.98 9.10 -3.85
N ARG A 104 42.83 10.40 -3.65
CA ARG A 104 41.68 11.00 -2.96
C ARG A 104 40.38 10.84 -3.77
N CYS A 105 40.44 11.06 -5.08
CA CYS A 105 39.28 10.79 -5.94
C CYS A 105 38.87 9.31 -5.90
N MET A 106 39.84 8.40 -5.99
CA MET A 106 39.54 6.96 -5.88
C MET A 106 38.99 6.59 -4.51
N ALA A 107 39.55 7.11 -3.43
CA ALA A 107 39.00 6.90 -2.08
C ALA A 107 37.56 7.42 -1.95
N GLY A 108 37.27 8.59 -2.55
CA GLY A 108 35.90 9.11 -2.61
C GLY A 108 34.93 8.20 -3.35
N LEU A 109 35.31 7.70 -4.52
CA LEU A 109 34.51 6.75 -5.28
C LEU A 109 34.29 5.44 -4.51
N VAL A 110 35.33 4.86 -3.90
CA VAL A 110 35.20 3.65 -3.08
C VAL A 110 34.25 3.89 -1.88
N ASN A 111 34.42 5.03 -1.18
CA ASN A 111 33.55 5.39 -0.06
C ASN A 111 32.08 5.53 -0.45
N GLY A 112 31.79 6.14 -1.61
CA GLY A 112 30.44 6.22 -2.15
C GLY A 112 29.85 4.83 -2.46
N GLY A 113 30.62 3.98 -3.10
CA GLY A 113 30.21 2.61 -3.42
C GLY A 113 29.93 1.74 -2.18
N LEU A 114 30.83 1.81 -1.18
CA LEU A 114 30.63 1.10 0.09
C LEU A 114 29.40 1.61 0.83
N SER A 115 29.15 2.92 0.85
CA SER A 115 27.95 3.50 1.46
C SER A 115 26.68 3.02 0.76
N LEU A 116 26.69 2.90 -0.57
CA LEU A 116 25.58 2.36 -1.35
C LEU A 116 25.32 0.88 -1.03
N LEU A 117 26.39 0.08 -0.94
CA LEU A 117 26.28 -1.35 -0.56
C LEU A 117 25.72 -1.53 0.85
N VAL A 118 26.13 -0.69 1.81
CA VAL A 118 25.57 -0.69 3.16
C VAL A 118 24.07 -0.35 3.11
N LEU A 119 23.67 0.68 2.39
CA LEU A 119 22.27 1.04 2.22
C LEU A 119 21.45 -0.13 1.67
N PHE A 120 21.97 -0.81 0.64
CA PHE A 120 21.32 -1.98 0.05
C PHE A 120 21.22 -3.15 1.03
N ALA A 121 22.26 -3.45 1.80
CA ALA A 121 22.25 -4.50 2.80
C ALA A 121 21.15 -4.28 3.85
N PHE A 122 20.95 -3.02 4.30
CA PHE A 122 19.89 -2.68 5.24
C PHE A 122 18.50 -2.64 4.61
N ALA A 123 18.40 -2.42 3.30
CA ALA A 123 17.14 -2.51 2.58
C ALA A 123 16.69 -3.96 2.36
N SER A 124 17.61 -4.87 2.02
CA SER A 124 17.31 -6.23 1.58
C SER A 124 17.24 -7.23 2.73
N THR A 125 18.11 -7.09 3.76
CA THR A 125 18.20 -8.06 4.84
C THR A 125 17.05 -7.91 5.85
N GLU A 126 16.29 -8.97 6.07
CA GLU A 126 15.10 -8.97 6.93
C GLU A 126 15.40 -8.51 8.38
N LYS A 127 16.50 -8.95 8.97
CA LYS A 127 16.91 -8.59 10.33
C LYS A 127 17.31 -7.11 10.44
N LEU A 128 17.85 -6.52 9.37
CA LEU A 128 18.39 -5.17 9.35
C LEU A 128 17.38 -4.11 8.92
N ARG A 129 16.31 -4.50 8.23
CA ARG A 129 15.31 -3.57 7.66
C ARG A 129 14.70 -2.57 8.66
N LYS A 130 14.59 -2.94 9.93
CA LYS A 130 14.06 -2.06 10.98
C LYS A 130 14.95 -0.83 11.24
N TYR A 131 16.23 -0.92 10.89
CA TYR A 131 17.20 0.17 11.06
C TYR A 131 17.41 1.01 9.79
N PHE A 132 16.72 0.69 8.69
CA PHE A 132 16.90 1.33 7.39
C PHE A 132 16.85 2.87 7.45
N ALA A 133 15.88 3.44 8.18
CA ALA A 133 15.78 4.90 8.32
C ALA A 133 16.99 5.51 9.03
N TYR A 134 17.42 4.91 10.15
CA TYR A 134 18.57 5.39 10.92
C TYR A 134 19.86 5.30 10.12
N VAL A 135 20.07 4.17 9.45
CA VAL A 135 21.27 3.97 8.62
C VAL A 135 21.29 4.93 7.44
N SER A 136 20.14 5.20 6.81
CA SER A 136 20.06 6.18 5.73
C SER A 136 20.47 7.59 6.18
N MET A 137 20.05 8.02 7.38
CA MET A 137 20.46 9.31 7.95
C MET A 137 21.95 9.31 8.28
N LEU A 138 22.47 8.25 8.90
CA LEU A 138 23.89 8.10 9.22
C LEU A 138 24.76 8.09 7.96
N LEU A 139 24.34 7.39 6.91
CA LEU A 139 25.06 7.36 5.63
C LEU A 139 25.05 8.73 4.93
N MET A 140 23.95 9.46 4.97
CA MET A 140 23.91 10.83 4.46
C MET A 140 24.91 11.72 5.20
N PHE A 141 24.88 11.69 6.54
CA PHE A 141 25.83 12.45 7.37
C PHE A 141 27.28 12.07 7.04
N TRP A 142 27.58 10.77 7.04
CA TRP A 142 28.91 10.22 6.74
C TRP A 142 29.39 10.64 5.35
N LEU A 143 28.55 10.49 4.32
CA LEU A 143 28.91 10.84 2.95
C LEU A 143 29.21 12.33 2.80
N VAL A 144 28.41 13.21 3.39
CA VAL A 144 28.66 14.64 3.31
C VAL A 144 30.00 15.02 3.95
N VAL A 145 30.27 14.52 5.15
CA VAL A 145 31.51 14.83 5.88
C VAL A 145 32.73 14.21 5.18
N SER A 146 32.67 12.89 4.92
CA SER A 146 33.81 12.16 4.36
C SER A 146 34.15 12.57 2.92
N MET A 147 33.11 12.78 2.07
CA MET A 147 33.32 13.24 0.71
C MET A 147 33.88 14.67 0.67
N SER A 148 33.42 15.54 1.56
CA SER A 148 34.01 16.87 1.67
C SER A 148 35.52 16.78 2.00
N TRP A 149 35.92 15.95 2.96
CA TRP A 149 37.30 15.74 3.31
C TRP A 149 38.13 15.10 2.20
N LEU A 150 37.60 14.07 1.52
CA LEU A 150 38.35 13.37 0.49
C LEU A 150 38.48 14.17 -0.81
N MET A 151 37.40 14.80 -1.25
CA MET A 151 37.33 15.38 -2.60
C MET A 151 37.61 16.88 -2.65
N LEU A 152 37.34 17.64 -1.57
CA LEU A 152 37.65 19.08 -1.57
C LEU A 152 39.09 19.41 -1.21
N MET A 153 39.81 18.46 -0.61
CA MET A 153 41.24 18.65 -0.30
C MET A 153 42.19 18.26 -1.45
N VAL A 154 41.68 18.11 -2.67
CA VAL A 154 42.49 17.95 -3.88
C VAL A 154 43.06 19.30 -4.29
N HIS A 155 44.28 19.31 -4.88
CA HIS A 155 44.96 20.53 -5.28
C HIS A 155 44.49 21.02 -6.67
N THR A 156 43.96 20.12 -7.51
CA THR A 156 43.48 20.44 -8.85
C THR A 156 42.12 21.15 -8.81
N PRO A 157 42.01 22.45 -9.22
CA PRO A 157 40.75 23.20 -9.09
C PRO A 157 39.57 22.58 -9.82
N ALA A 158 39.79 21.97 -10.99
CA ALA A 158 38.72 21.29 -11.75
C ALA A 158 38.07 20.14 -10.96
N LEU A 159 38.87 19.38 -10.20
CA LEU A 159 38.41 18.31 -9.33
C LEU A 159 37.65 18.84 -8.11
N GLN A 160 38.03 20.01 -7.57
CA GLN A 160 37.26 20.65 -6.50
C GLN A 160 35.86 21.03 -6.95
N HIS A 161 35.69 21.60 -8.16
CA HIS A 161 34.35 21.91 -8.71
C HIS A 161 33.53 20.66 -8.94
N GLN A 162 34.16 19.61 -9.46
CA GLN A 162 33.48 18.30 -9.64
C GLN A 162 33.01 17.71 -8.30
N ALA A 163 33.85 17.79 -7.26
CA ALA A 163 33.53 17.37 -5.89
C ALA A 163 32.31 18.10 -5.31
N MET A 164 32.25 19.42 -5.53
CA MET A 164 31.08 20.23 -5.11
C MET A 164 29.80 19.79 -5.79
N ALA A 165 29.85 19.47 -7.09
CA ALA A 165 28.68 18.94 -7.83
C ALA A 165 28.25 17.56 -7.30
N ILE A 166 29.20 16.67 -7.02
CA ILE A 166 28.90 15.34 -6.43
C ILE A 166 28.24 15.49 -5.05
N LEU A 167 28.74 16.42 -4.20
CA LEU A 167 28.11 16.68 -2.91
C LEU A 167 26.65 17.14 -3.04
N CYS A 168 26.36 18.05 -3.98
CA CYS A 168 24.96 18.45 -4.26
C CYS A 168 24.11 17.25 -4.69
N MET A 169 24.64 16.36 -5.54
CA MET A 169 23.92 15.14 -5.96
C MET A 169 23.67 14.20 -4.77
N VAL A 170 24.64 14.00 -3.87
CA VAL A 170 24.48 13.18 -2.67
C VAL A 170 23.33 13.71 -1.80
N TYR A 171 23.27 15.03 -1.59
CA TYR A 171 22.14 15.64 -0.87
C TYR A 171 20.81 15.32 -1.53
N ILE A 172 20.64 15.66 -2.81
CA ILE A 172 19.38 15.51 -3.54
C ILE A 172 18.93 14.05 -3.57
N LEU A 173 19.83 13.12 -3.91
CA LEU A 173 19.52 11.70 -3.97
C LEU A 173 19.11 11.13 -2.60
N SER A 174 19.78 11.54 -1.53
CA SER A 174 19.46 11.11 -0.17
C SER A 174 18.03 11.50 0.22
N TYR A 175 17.54 12.67 -0.16
CA TYR A 175 16.18 13.10 0.11
C TYR A 175 15.14 12.33 -0.70
N ILE A 176 15.47 11.95 -1.93
CA ILE A 176 14.54 11.26 -2.83
C ILE A 176 14.42 9.76 -2.49
N LEU A 177 15.57 9.10 -2.25
CA LEU A 177 15.62 7.64 -2.16
C LEU A 177 15.19 7.07 -0.81
N THR A 178 15.35 7.84 0.28
CA THR A 178 15.21 7.27 1.63
C THR A 178 13.78 7.21 2.16
N GLY A 179 12.86 8.02 1.61
CA GLY A 179 11.47 8.07 2.07
C GLY A 179 11.29 8.58 3.49
N ILE A 180 12.30 9.24 4.06
CA ILE A 180 12.31 9.79 5.42
C ILE A 180 11.65 11.17 5.42
N LYS A 181 11.11 11.58 6.57
CA LYS A 181 10.52 12.92 6.74
C LYS A 181 11.50 14.00 6.32
N PRO A 182 11.10 14.96 5.44
CA PRO A 182 11.99 15.99 4.91
C PRO A 182 12.74 16.78 5.99
N PHE A 183 12.05 17.10 7.09
CA PHE A 183 12.64 17.83 8.21
C PHE A 183 13.79 17.05 8.89
N LEU A 184 13.67 15.74 9.08
CA LEU A 184 14.72 14.92 9.68
C LEU A 184 15.95 14.86 8.76
N MET A 185 15.73 14.69 7.45
CA MET A 185 16.82 14.69 6.47
C MET A 185 17.49 16.08 6.40
N PHE A 186 16.71 17.16 6.45
CA PHE A 186 17.23 18.52 6.50
C PHE A 186 18.11 18.76 7.74
N ALA A 187 17.61 18.38 8.92
CA ALA A 187 18.38 18.48 10.16
C ALA A 187 19.69 17.67 10.08
N THR A 188 19.64 16.44 9.54
CA THR A 188 20.84 15.60 9.32
C THR A 188 21.83 16.27 8.35
N GLY A 189 21.35 16.79 7.24
CA GLY A 189 22.19 17.47 6.24
C GLY A 189 22.80 18.76 6.79
N LEU A 190 22.03 19.54 7.55
CA LEU A 190 22.52 20.76 8.18
C LEU A 190 23.57 20.45 9.25
N THR A 191 23.36 19.42 10.08
CA THR A 191 24.40 19.02 11.09
C THR A 191 25.66 18.53 10.40
N ALA A 192 25.55 17.77 9.31
CA ALA A 192 26.72 17.36 8.52
C ALA A 192 27.46 18.57 7.93
N ALA A 193 26.74 19.57 7.40
CA ALA A 193 27.33 20.81 6.89
C ALA A 193 28.09 21.59 8.00
N VAL A 194 27.46 21.72 9.17
CA VAL A 194 28.09 22.41 10.32
C VAL A 194 29.35 21.68 10.77
N VAL A 195 29.31 20.36 10.92
CA VAL A 195 30.49 19.56 11.30
C VAL A 195 31.60 19.68 10.28
N THR A 196 31.26 19.64 8.97
CA THR A 196 32.23 19.82 7.88
C THR A 196 32.92 21.20 7.97
N VAL A 197 32.14 22.27 8.07
CA VAL A 197 32.64 23.62 8.14
C VAL A 197 33.52 23.82 9.38
N LEU A 198 33.06 23.38 10.55
CA LEU A 198 33.86 23.50 11.79
C LEU A 198 35.14 22.69 11.74
N SER A 199 35.14 21.50 11.14
CA SER A 199 36.33 20.69 10.98
C SER A 199 37.36 21.37 10.06
N PHE A 200 36.90 21.99 8.96
CA PHE A 200 37.80 22.72 8.06
C PHE A 200 38.40 23.98 8.70
N ILE A 201 37.65 24.68 9.53
CA ILE A 201 38.17 25.79 10.33
C ILE A 201 39.22 25.29 11.34
N TRP A 202 38.89 24.21 12.06
CA TRP A 202 39.80 23.64 13.07
C TRP A 202 41.14 23.18 12.50
N PHE A 203 41.12 22.54 11.34
CA PHE A 203 42.32 22.03 10.66
C PHE A 203 42.96 23.08 9.73
N GLN A 204 42.48 24.31 9.73
CA GLN A 204 42.98 25.44 8.93
C GLN A 204 43.14 25.09 7.43
N VAL A 205 42.13 24.39 6.87
CA VAL A 205 42.12 23.97 5.46
C VAL A 205 42.00 25.21 4.58
N ASP A 206 42.87 25.33 3.57
CA ASP A 206 42.87 26.46 2.63
C ASP A 206 41.76 26.33 1.58
N ILE A 207 40.54 26.55 2.01
CA ILE A 207 39.34 26.55 1.17
C ILE A 207 38.48 27.76 1.55
N ASN A 208 37.79 28.33 0.58
CA ASN A 208 36.84 29.39 0.85
C ASN A 208 35.62 28.83 1.60
N ILE A 209 35.66 28.89 2.93
CA ILE A 209 34.67 28.36 3.87
C ILE A 209 33.29 28.96 3.60
N VAL A 210 33.21 30.23 3.18
CA VAL A 210 31.95 30.90 2.88
C VAL A 210 31.28 30.25 1.66
N VAL A 211 32.08 29.94 0.63
CA VAL A 211 31.56 29.23 -0.58
C VAL A 211 31.11 27.83 -0.22
N LEU A 212 31.91 27.10 0.54
CA LEU A 212 31.56 25.74 1.01
C LEU A 212 30.27 25.76 1.83
N ALA A 213 30.15 26.62 2.82
CA ALA A 213 28.95 26.74 3.65
C ALA A 213 27.68 27.04 2.81
N ARG A 214 27.79 27.97 1.84
CA ARG A 214 26.69 28.30 0.92
C ARG A 214 26.24 27.09 0.10
N ILE A 215 27.18 26.30 -0.42
CA ILE A 215 26.87 25.10 -1.22
C ILE A 215 26.22 24.06 -0.36
N LEU A 216 26.73 23.72 0.81
CA LEU A 216 26.20 22.70 1.70
C LEU A 216 24.79 23.06 2.20
N VAL A 217 24.63 24.30 2.68
CA VAL A 217 23.32 24.80 3.16
C VAL A 217 22.33 24.93 1.99
N GLY A 218 22.78 25.44 0.84
CA GLY A 218 21.95 25.55 -0.36
C GLY A 218 21.49 24.20 -0.88
N ALA A 219 22.37 23.20 -0.93
CA ALA A 219 22.01 21.84 -1.34
C ALA A 219 21.04 21.17 -0.35
N ALA A 220 21.23 21.38 0.96
CA ALA A 220 20.30 20.90 1.98
C ALA A 220 18.91 21.54 1.84
N ALA A 221 18.86 22.87 1.64
CA ALA A 221 17.62 23.60 1.44
C ALA A 221 16.89 23.16 0.16
N LEU A 222 17.63 23.03 -0.94
CA LEU A 222 17.06 22.54 -2.22
C LEU A 222 16.52 21.13 -2.08
N GLY A 223 17.26 20.22 -1.46
CA GLY A 223 16.81 18.86 -1.17
C GLY A 223 15.55 18.83 -0.31
N TYR A 224 15.46 19.69 0.71
CA TYR A 224 14.25 19.84 1.53
C TYR A 224 13.05 20.28 0.71
N VAL A 225 13.20 21.31 -0.14
CA VAL A 225 12.09 21.80 -0.99
C VAL A 225 11.62 20.71 -1.96
N ILE A 226 12.53 20.04 -2.66
CA ILE A 226 12.22 18.96 -3.60
C ILE A 226 11.49 17.84 -2.86
N SER A 227 12.02 17.41 -1.72
CA SER A 227 11.43 16.36 -0.90
C SER A 227 10.02 16.76 -0.40
N HIS A 228 9.85 17.99 0.04
CA HIS A 228 8.55 18.50 0.48
C HIS A 228 7.52 18.48 -0.67
N MET A 229 7.89 18.87 -1.87
CA MET A 229 7.01 18.80 -3.06
C MET A 229 6.64 17.36 -3.41
N ILE A 230 7.61 16.43 -3.37
CA ILE A 230 7.36 15.01 -3.63
C ILE A 230 6.36 14.46 -2.60
N PHE A 231 6.57 14.70 -1.30
CA PHE A 231 5.68 14.20 -0.26
C PHE A 231 4.31 14.88 -0.24
N ALA A 232 4.21 16.13 -0.65
CA ALA A 232 2.91 16.76 -0.85
C ALA A 232 2.07 16.00 -1.88
N ARG A 233 2.68 15.61 -3.01
CA ARG A 233 2.04 14.76 -4.04
C ARG A 233 1.74 13.35 -3.53
N GLU A 234 2.68 12.72 -2.83
CA GLU A 234 2.50 11.37 -2.25
C GLU A 234 1.35 11.32 -1.24
N ARG A 235 1.12 12.38 -0.47
CA ARG A 235 -0.03 12.51 0.45
C ARG A 235 -1.35 12.44 -0.30
N VAL A 236 -1.46 13.17 -1.41
CA VAL A 236 -2.67 13.15 -2.24
C VAL A 236 -2.92 11.76 -2.83
N ILE A 237 -1.88 11.13 -3.39
CA ILE A 237 -1.96 9.76 -3.92
C ILE A 237 -2.39 8.77 -2.83
N TYR A 238 -1.85 8.90 -1.63
CA TYR A 238 -2.20 8.04 -0.50
C TYR A 238 -3.68 8.15 -0.12
N LEU A 239 -4.22 9.36 -0.08
CA LEU A 239 -5.65 9.59 0.21
C LEU A 239 -6.55 9.01 -0.90
N TYR A 240 -6.19 9.17 -2.18
CA TYR A 240 -6.92 8.53 -3.27
C TYR A 240 -6.92 7.01 -3.18
N MET A 241 -5.81 6.40 -2.81
CA MET A 241 -5.75 4.94 -2.57
C MET A 241 -6.64 4.50 -1.41
N LEU A 242 -6.72 5.28 -0.32
CA LEU A 242 -7.62 4.99 0.80
C LEU A 242 -9.08 5.10 0.35
N ARG A 243 -9.44 6.19 -0.34
CA ARG A 243 -10.78 6.39 -0.91
C ARG A 243 -11.18 5.24 -1.82
N ALA A 244 -10.30 4.82 -2.72
CA ALA A 244 -10.56 3.70 -3.63
C ALA A 244 -10.84 2.39 -2.87
N ARG A 245 -10.06 2.07 -1.83
CA ARG A 245 -10.28 0.90 -0.98
C ARG A 245 -11.63 0.92 -0.28
N ILE A 246 -12.00 2.06 0.31
CA ILE A 246 -13.30 2.20 0.98
C ILE A 246 -14.44 2.09 -0.03
N SER A 247 -14.32 2.73 -1.19
CA SER A 247 -15.32 2.61 -2.26
C SER A 247 -15.47 1.16 -2.73
N GLU A 248 -14.38 0.42 -2.90
CA GLU A 248 -14.42 -1.01 -3.23
C GLU A 248 -15.15 -1.84 -2.16
N GLN A 249 -14.91 -1.55 -0.87
CA GLN A 249 -15.61 -2.22 0.22
C GLN A 249 -17.11 -1.94 0.20
N ILE A 250 -17.51 -0.68 -0.02
CA ILE A 250 -18.91 -0.28 -0.16
C ILE A 250 -19.56 -1.01 -1.35
N HIS A 251 -18.88 -1.06 -2.50
CA HIS A 251 -19.38 -1.79 -3.68
C HIS A 251 -19.54 -3.29 -3.42
N ARG A 252 -18.58 -3.92 -2.75
CA ARG A 252 -18.69 -5.35 -2.38
C ARG A 252 -19.89 -5.61 -1.48
N ILE A 253 -20.15 -4.71 -0.54
CA ILE A 253 -21.31 -4.76 0.35
C ILE A 253 -22.60 -4.69 -0.47
N HIS A 254 -22.77 -3.66 -1.30
CA HIS A 254 -23.96 -3.50 -2.15
C HIS A 254 -24.15 -4.69 -3.11
N ASN A 255 -23.07 -5.17 -3.73
CA ASN A 255 -23.17 -6.32 -4.62
C ASN A 255 -23.63 -7.59 -3.90
N SER A 256 -23.14 -7.84 -2.66
CA SER A 256 -23.58 -8.98 -1.86
C SER A 256 -25.06 -8.86 -1.49
N GLU A 257 -25.55 -7.64 -1.21
CA GLU A 257 -26.96 -7.38 -0.92
C GLU A 257 -27.83 -7.61 -2.16
N LEU A 258 -27.41 -7.09 -3.32
CA LEU A 258 -28.11 -7.32 -4.59
C LEU A 258 -28.16 -8.79 -4.97
N LEU A 259 -27.06 -9.53 -4.77
CA LEU A 259 -27.04 -10.99 -4.99
C LEU A 259 -28.00 -11.71 -4.06
N HIS A 260 -28.01 -11.34 -2.77
CA HIS A 260 -28.94 -11.95 -1.80
C HIS A 260 -30.40 -11.70 -2.20
N LEU A 261 -30.75 -10.46 -2.56
CA LEU A 261 -32.10 -10.11 -3.04
C LEU A 261 -32.45 -10.85 -4.35
N SER A 262 -31.47 -11.03 -5.24
CA SER A 262 -31.65 -11.75 -6.51
C SER A 262 -31.75 -13.27 -6.35
N GLN A 263 -31.31 -13.86 -5.23
CA GLN A 263 -31.28 -15.32 -5.00
C GLN A 263 -32.38 -15.84 -4.13
N HIS A 264 -33.10 -14.98 -3.42
CA HIS A 264 -34.15 -15.39 -2.49
C HIS A 264 -35.52 -14.89 -2.94
N ASP A 265 -36.56 -15.64 -2.58
CA ASP A 265 -37.94 -15.21 -2.74
C ASP A 265 -38.31 -14.21 -1.63
N GLU A 266 -38.93 -13.09 -2.01
CA GLU A 266 -39.23 -12.01 -1.08
C GLU A 266 -40.26 -12.41 0.01
N LEU A 267 -41.22 -13.25 -0.30
CA LEU A 267 -42.25 -13.67 0.63
C LEU A 267 -41.73 -14.73 1.61
N THR A 268 -41.08 -15.77 1.09
CA THR A 268 -40.75 -16.98 1.86
C THR A 268 -39.33 -16.94 2.44
N LYS A 269 -38.45 -16.05 1.94
CA LYS A 269 -37.05 -15.94 2.31
C LYS A 269 -36.19 -17.21 2.10
N ILE A 270 -36.74 -18.25 1.45
CA ILE A 270 -35.94 -19.35 0.90
C ILE A 270 -35.42 -18.97 -0.50
N SER A 271 -34.62 -19.81 -1.13
CA SER A 271 -34.11 -19.55 -2.47
C SER A 271 -35.24 -19.44 -3.48
N ASN A 272 -35.06 -18.65 -4.53
CA ASN A 272 -36.03 -18.52 -5.62
C ASN A 272 -35.73 -19.53 -6.74
N ARG A 273 -36.60 -19.58 -7.75
CA ARG A 273 -36.51 -20.49 -8.90
C ARG A 273 -35.18 -20.34 -9.64
N ARG A 274 -34.71 -19.11 -9.85
CA ARG A 274 -33.45 -18.87 -10.54
C ARG A 274 -32.26 -19.52 -9.81
N THR A 275 -32.23 -19.38 -8.49
CA THR A 275 -31.19 -20.02 -7.67
C THR A 275 -31.32 -21.54 -7.69
N PHE A 276 -32.55 -22.07 -7.78
CA PHE A 276 -32.75 -23.51 -7.96
C PHE A 276 -32.11 -24.00 -9.26
N ASP A 277 -32.37 -23.33 -10.39
CA ASP A 277 -31.84 -23.72 -11.70
C ASP A 277 -30.29 -23.75 -11.65
N GLU A 278 -29.67 -22.72 -11.05
CA GLU A 278 -28.18 -22.63 -10.86
C GLU A 278 -27.66 -23.78 -9.95
N MET A 279 -28.35 -24.08 -8.86
CA MET A 279 -27.92 -25.11 -7.90
C MET A 279 -28.17 -26.54 -8.39
N LEU A 280 -29.18 -26.75 -9.24
CA LEU A 280 -29.42 -28.04 -9.86
C LEU A 280 -28.23 -28.48 -10.71
N ASP A 281 -27.71 -27.58 -11.53
CA ASP A 281 -26.52 -27.84 -12.36
C ASP A 281 -25.30 -28.20 -11.49
N VAL A 282 -25.07 -27.43 -10.42
CA VAL A 282 -23.95 -27.66 -9.49
C VAL A 282 -24.07 -29.04 -8.79
N PHE A 283 -25.26 -29.36 -8.26
CA PHE A 283 -25.44 -30.63 -7.59
C PHE A 283 -25.41 -31.82 -8.55
N TYR A 284 -25.92 -31.64 -9.76
CA TYR A 284 -25.86 -32.67 -10.79
C TYR A 284 -24.41 -33.01 -11.16
N GLU A 285 -23.58 -32.02 -11.39
CA GLU A 285 -22.16 -32.23 -11.68
C GLU A 285 -21.42 -32.89 -10.51
N GLN A 286 -21.66 -32.45 -9.27
CA GLN A 286 -21.03 -33.01 -8.08
C GLN A 286 -21.41 -34.51 -7.88
N THR A 287 -22.69 -34.85 -8.08
CA THR A 287 -23.16 -36.22 -7.92
C THR A 287 -22.65 -37.14 -9.04
N LEU A 288 -22.50 -36.62 -10.26
CA LEU A 288 -21.84 -37.35 -11.36
C LEU A 288 -20.36 -37.67 -11.00
N GLN A 289 -19.62 -36.71 -10.47
CA GLN A 289 -18.22 -36.93 -10.08
C GLN A 289 -18.08 -37.94 -8.93
N LYS A 290 -18.96 -37.84 -7.93
CA LYS A 290 -18.97 -38.74 -6.77
C LYS A 290 -19.65 -40.08 -7.02
N LYS A 291 -20.38 -40.23 -8.14
CA LYS A 291 -21.24 -41.39 -8.47
C LYS A 291 -22.31 -41.65 -7.40
N THR A 292 -22.87 -40.57 -6.84
CA THR A 292 -23.95 -40.63 -5.85
C THR A 292 -25.28 -40.24 -6.48
N PRO A 293 -26.42 -40.67 -5.95
CA PRO A 293 -27.74 -40.27 -6.48
C PRO A 293 -28.06 -38.83 -6.08
N LEU A 294 -28.82 -38.14 -6.95
CA LEU A 294 -29.47 -36.86 -6.67
C LEU A 294 -30.97 -37.05 -6.80
N SER A 295 -31.73 -36.74 -5.75
CA SER A 295 -33.21 -36.73 -5.80
C SER A 295 -33.73 -35.30 -5.83
N VAL A 296 -34.75 -35.08 -6.65
CA VAL A 296 -35.46 -33.80 -6.77
C VAL A 296 -36.88 -34.03 -6.32
N LEU A 297 -37.34 -33.30 -5.31
CA LEU A 297 -38.66 -33.37 -4.76
C LEU A 297 -39.44 -32.10 -5.09
N PHE A 298 -40.57 -32.21 -5.75
CA PHE A 298 -41.52 -31.12 -5.95
C PHE A 298 -42.65 -31.22 -4.93
N ILE A 299 -42.96 -30.08 -4.29
CA ILE A 299 -43.99 -29.95 -3.27
C ILE A 299 -44.96 -28.86 -3.73
N ASP A 300 -46.24 -29.14 -3.70
CA ASP A 300 -47.30 -28.18 -4.07
C ASP A 300 -48.33 -28.11 -2.95
N VAL A 301 -49.00 -26.95 -2.76
CA VAL A 301 -50.01 -26.77 -1.72
C VAL A 301 -51.38 -27.06 -2.31
N ASP A 302 -51.96 -28.20 -1.88
CA ASP A 302 -53.27 -28.62 -2.37
C ASP A 302 -54.37 -27.57 -2.11
N PHE A 303 -55.20 -27.34 -3.12
CA PHE A 303 -56.34 -26.43 -3.06
C PHE A 303 -56.02 -24.98 -2.67
N PHE A 304 -54.78 -24.52 -2.87
CA PHE A 304 -54.33 -23.19 -2.47
C PHE A 304 -55.19 -22.06 -3.07
N LYS A 305 -55.61 -22.21 -4.32
CA LYS A 305 -56.53 -21.26 -4.96
C LYS A 305 -57.85 -21.16 -4.20
N ASN A 306 -58.46 -22.28 -3.82
CA ASN A 306 -59.69 -22.27 -3.06
C ASN A 306 -59.52 -21.63 -1.67
N PHE A 307 -58.35 -21.83 -1.06
CA PHE A 307 -57.99 -21.18 0.19
C PHE A 307 -57.95 -19.65 0.03
N ASN A 308 -57.26 -19.13 -1.02
CA ASN A 308 -57.18 -17.72 -1.32
C ASN A 308 -58.54 -17.11 -1.63
N ASP A 309 -59.38 -17.82 -2.40
CA ASP A 309 -60.71 -17.32 -2.75
C ASP A 309 -61.64 -17.20 -1.51
N PHE A 310 -61.39 -18.01 -0.48
CA PHE A 310 -62.18 -17.99 0.76
C PHE A 310 -61.63 -17.07 1.83
N TYR A 311 -60.29 -17.06 2.05
CA TYR A 311 -59.64 -16.36 3.16
C TYR A 311 -58.89 -15.08 2.74
N GLY A 312 -58.76 -14.85 1.44
CA GLY A 312 -58.03 -13.71 0.86
C GLY A 312 -56.52 -13.94 0.75
N HIS A 313 -55.90 -13.20 -0.18
CA HIS A 313 -54.47 -13.35 -0.54
C HIS A 313 -53.50 -13.14 0.64
N GLN A 314 -53.81 -12.22 1.58
CA GLN A 314 -52.96 -12.03 2.76
C GLN A 314 -52.81 -13.29 3.61
N LYS A 315 -53.92 -14.03 3.78
CA LYS A 315 -53.88 -15.31 4.50
C LYS A 315 -53.18 -16.39 3.70
N GLY A 316 -53.29 -16.37 2.37
CA GLY A 316 -52.50 -17.20 1.49
C GLY A 316 -50.99 -16.96 1.62
N ASP A 317 -50.56 -15.72 1.68
CA ASP A 317 -49.14 -15.38 1.87
C ASP A 317 -48.58 -15.88 3.21
N GLU A 318 -49.41 -15.87 4.28
CA GLU A 318 -49.04 -16.47 5.57
C GLU A 318 -48.87 -18.00 5.44
N VAL A 319 -49.74 -18.68 4.71
CA VAL A 319 -49.64 -20.13 4.45
C VAL A 319 -48.41 -20.47 3.64
N ILE A 320 -48.16 -19.75 2.54
CA ILE A 320 -46.96 -19.93 1.73
C ILE A 320 -45.68 -19.76 2.57
N SER A 321 -45.62 -18.73 3.41
CA SER A 321 -44.47 -18.49 4.30
C SER A 321 -44.32 -19.60 5.36
N ALA A 322 -45.44 -20.11 5.89
CA ALA A 322 -45.45 -21.19 6.88
C ALA A 322 -44.96 -22.51 6.28
N VAL A 323 -45.44 -22.84 5.09
CA VAL A 323 -45.00 -24.06 4.35
C VAL A 323 -43.54 -24.00 4.01
N ALA A 324 -43.04 -22.88 3.48
CA ALA A 324 -41.62 -22.67 3.21
C ALA A 324 -40.75 -22.91 4.46
N LYS A 325 -41.18 -22.38 5.60
CA LYS A 325 -40.48 -22.57 6.87
C LYS A 325 -40.54 -24.03 7.34
N ALA A 326 -41.66 -24.70 7.18
CA ALA A 326 -41.80 -26.11 7.53
C ALA A 326 -40.90 -27.00 6.67
N VAL A 327 -40.89 -26.82 5.36
CA VAL A 327 -40.02 -27.56 4.45
C VAL A 327 -38.53 -27.30 4.79
N LYS A 328 -38.14 -26.03 4.97
CA LYS A 328 -36.79 -25.70 5.32
C LYS A 328 -36.29 -26.33 6.64
N ASN A 329 -37.18 -26.47 7.60
CA ASN A 329 -36.87 -27.10 8.88
C ASN A 329 -36.83 -28.63 8.84
N ALA A 330 -37.50 -29.23 7.83
CA ALA A 330 -37.58 -30.68 7.67
C ALA A 330 -36.40 -31.28 6.89
N ILE A 331 -35.65 -30.47 6.16
CA ILE A 331 -34.51 -30.89 5.34
C ILE A 331 -33.17 -30.78 6.10
N ARG A 332 -32.13 -31.50 5.65
CA ARG A 332 -30.80 -31.49 6.21
C ARG A 332 -30.05 -30.21 5.80
N HIS A 333 -28.97 -29.92 6.50
CA HIS A 333 -28.13 -28.74 6.17
C HIS A 333 -27.49 -28.81 4.75
N MET A 334 -27.27 -30.01 4.23
CA MET A 334 -26.70 -30.23 2.89
C MET A 334 -27.74 -30.22 1.79
N ASP A 335 -29.05 -30.29 2.13
CA ASP A 335 -30.15 -30.25 1.20
C ASP A 335 -30.46 -28.80 0.82
N PHE A 336 -31.01 -28.59 -0.37
CA PHE A 336 -31.35 -27.27 -0.86
C PHE A 336 -32.85 -27.16 -1.10
N VAL A 337 -33.46 -26.02 -0.74
CA VAL A 337 -34.88 -25.74 -0.97
C VAL A 337 -35.06 -24.38 -1.63
N ALA A 338 -35.98 -24.32 -2.60
CA ALA A 338 -36.38 -23.10 -3.26
C ALA A 338 -37.89 -23.02 -3.49
N ARG A 339 -38.42 -21.80 -3.59
CA ARG A 339 -39.78 -21.57 -4.13
C ARG A 339 -39.69 -21.60 -5.65
N TYR A 340 -40.38 -22.57 -6.27
CA TYR A 340 -40.35 -22.70 -7.72
C TYR A 340 -41.30 -21.73 -8.41
N GLY A 341 -42.45 -21.40 -7.78
CA GLY A 341 -43.43 -20.42 -8.23
C GLY A 341 -44.75 -20.60 -7.49
N GLY A 342 -45.54 -19.55 -7.39
CA GLY A 342 -46.85 -19.61 -6.73
C GLY A 342 -46.86 -20.31 -5.37
N GLU A 343 -47.49 -21.46 -5.33
CA GLU A 343 -47.61 -22.38 -4.20
C GLU A 343 -46.63 -23.58 -4.25
N ALA A 344 -45.72 -23.61 -5.28
CA ALA A 344 -44.83 -24.75 -5.52
C ALA A 344 -43.44 -24.54 -4.95
N TYR A 345 -42.88 -25.60 -4.33
CA TYR A 345 -41.52 -25.66 -3.80
C TYR A 345 -40.77 -26.81 -4.43
N VAL A 346 -39.45 -26.68 -4.44
CA VAL A 346 -38.54 -27.73 -4.90
C VAL A 346 -37.41 -27.94 -3.93
N VAL A 347 -37.05 -29.19 -3.71
CA VAL A 347 -35.96 -29.60 -2.82
C VAL A 347 -34.98 -30.46 -3.61
N LEU A 348 -33.67 -30.16 -3.47
CA LEU A 348 -32.59 -31.00 -3.98
C LEU A 348 -31.99 -31.78 -2.81
N LEU A 349 -31.93 -33.10 -2.95
CA LEU A 349 -31.42 -34.02 -1.94
C LEU A 349 -30.23 -34.77 -2.53
N PRO A 350 -28.99 -34.27 -2.31
CA PRO A 350 -27.78 -35.00 -2.66
C PRO A 350 -27.60 -36.15 -1.67
N GLU A 351 -27.27 -37.35 -2.16
CA GLU A 351 -27.03 -38.54 -1.36
C GLU A 351 -28.22 -38.86 -0.44
N PRO A 352 -29.43 -39.11 -1.00
CA PRO A 352 -30.55 -39.55 -0.15
C PRO A 352 -30.20 -40.87 0.51
N GLY A 353 -30.16 -40.85 1.85
CA GLY A 353 -29.88 -42.03 2.69
C GLY A 353 -31.07 -43.00 2.74
#